data_f23fa8115119028c45b264d50b389381
#
_entry.id   f23fa8115119028c45b264d50b389381
#
_cell.length_a   1.000
_cell.length_b   1.000
_cell.length_c   1.000
_cell.angle_alpha   90.00
_cell.angle_beta   90.00
_cell.angle_gamma   90.00
#
_symmetry.space_group_name_H-M   'P 1'
#
loop_
_entity.id
_entity.type
_entity.pdbx_description
1 polymer ?
#
loop_
_entity_poly.entity_id
_entity_poly.type
_entity_poly.pdbx_seq_one_letter_code
_entity_poly.pdbx_strand_id
1 'polypeptide(L)'
;HKEYRRQRQMCIRDSSYVIDGAKTFITNGYTCNLLIVVARTGEAGSRGLSLIVVETENLPGFRVGRLLDKIGLHASDTAELFFDGVRVPVDQVLGGVEGLGFKQLMGQLPYERMTIAVPAAAIIDRALELTVEYTKERKIFGAPLFEMQTTRHKLAEIATTAHVVRTFVNDCIQRLLDGKLDAEAAYMAKWWCSEQQCRVVDECLQMFGGYGYMYEYPIARMYTTCLLYTSPSPRDS
;
A
#
# COMPACT_ATOMS: atom_id res chain seq x y z
N HIS A 1 9.78 20.96 7.36
CA HIS A 1 10.03 19.57 6.94
C HIS A 1 11.26 18.89 7.55
N LYS A 2 12.04 19.57 8.44
CA LYS A 2 13.21 18.96 9.11
C LYS A 2 12.92 18.35 10.49
N GLU A 3 11.72 18.52 11.05
CA GLU A 3 11.40 18.07 12.42
C GLU A 3 10.91 16.62 12.55
N TYR A 4 10.50 15.99 11.45
CA TYR A 4 9.94 14.62 11.49
C TYR A 4 10.98 13.49 11.46
N ARG A 5 12.28 13.79 11.46
CA ARG A 5 13.37 12.79 11.42
C ARG A 5 14.10 12.59 12.75
N ARG A 6 13.46 12.74 13.89
CA ARG A 6 14.07 12.25 15.13
C ARG A 6 13.82 10.75 15.27
N GLN A 7 14.64 9.97 14.56
CA GLN A 7 14.90 8.59 14.95
C GLN A 7 15.59 8.66 16.32
N ARG A 8 14.87 8.30 17.38
CA ARG A 8 15.40 8.39 18.74
C ARG A 8 16.17 7.13 19.10
N GLN A 9 17.26 7.37 19.83
CA GLN A 9 18.10 6.35 20.46
C GLN A 9 17.31 5.58 21.50
N MET A 10 17.58 4.30 21.57
CA MET A 10 17.14 3.41 22.59
C MET A 10 18.24 3.21 23.63
N CYS A 11 17.91 3.35 24.92
CA CYS A 11 18.81 3.03 26.02
C CYS A 11 18.42 1.68 26.59
N ILE A 12 19.38 0.76 26.73
CA ILE A 12 19.21 -0.48 27.48
C ILE A 12 19.36 -0.12 28.96
N ARG A 13 18.31 -0.28 29.73
CA ARG A 13 18.33 -0.25 31.20
C ARG A 13 17.58 -1.48 31.70
N ASP A 14 18.30 -2.33 32.45
CA ASP A 14 17.71 -3.41 33.24
C ASP A 14 16.77 -4.36 32.46
N SER A 15 17.25 -5.08 31.44
CA SER A 15 16.53 -6.10 30.70
C SER A 15 15.33 -5.60 29.85
N SER A 16 15.24 -4.32 29.57
CA SER A 16 14.19 -3.75 28.72
C SER A 16 14.68 -2.68 27.78
N TYR A 17 14.04 -2.58 26.63
CA TYR A 17 14.18 -1.45 25.72
C TYR A 17 13.24 -0.33 26.14
N VAL A 18 13.68 0.91 25.93
CA VAL A 18 12.84 2.10 26.09
C VAL A 18 12.65 2.73 24.72
N ILE A 19 11.42 2.74 24.22
CA ILE A 19 11.07 3.27 22.91
C ILE A 19 10.50 4.68 23.09
N ASP A 20 11.11 5.64 22.39
CA ASP A 20 10.64 7.01 22.26
C ASP A 20 10.49 7.38 20.79
N GLY A 21 9.37 8.01 20.44
CA GLY A 21 9.17 8.50 19.08
C GLY A 21 7.72 8.58 18.65
N ALA A 22 7.53 8.83 17.37
CA ALA A 22 6.21 8.87 16.76
C ALA A 22 6.23 8.21 15.39
N LYS A 23 5.10 7.69 14.99
CA LYS A 23 4.84 7.14 13.65
C LYS A 23 3.56 7.75 13.11
N THR A 24 3.57 8.10 11.83
CA THR A 24 2.39 8.66 11.14
C THR A 24 2.04 7.77 9.95
N PHE A 25 0.79 7.80 9.54
CA PHE A 25 0.24 7.00 8.43
C PHE A 25 0.31 5.49 8.69
N ILE A 26 0.06 5.05 9.93
CA ILE A 26 0.08 3.63 10.26
C ILE A 26 -1.28 3.02 9.98
N THR A 27 -1.32 2.16 8.96
CA THR A 27 -2.50 1.37 8.62
C THR A 27 -2.80 0.39 9.75
N ASN A 28 -4.08 0.27 10.12
CA ASN A 28 -4.57 -0.47 11.28
C ASN A 28 -3.99 0.01 12.63
N GLY A 29 -3.39 1.20 12.68
CA GLY A 29 -2.76 1.72 13.88
C GLY A 29 -3.74 2.02 15.02
N TYR A 30 -5.00 2.28 14.71
CA TYR A 30 -6.05 2.51 15.70
C TYR A 30 -6.56 1.21 16.34
N THR A 31 -6.68 0.16 15.54
CA THR A 31 -7.24 -1.12 15.94
C THR A 31 -6.21 -2.17 16.33
N CYS A 32 -4.91 -1.89 16.18
CA CYS A 32 -3.85 -2.86 16.48
C CYS A 32 -3.68 -3.09 17.98
N ASN A 33 -3.49 -4.33 18.36
CA ASN A 33 -3.04 -4.75 19.68
C ASN A 33 -1.60 -5.32 19.66
N LEU A 34 -1.01 -5.44 18.47
CA LEU A 34 0.36 -5.88 18.22
C LEU A 34 1.00 -5.03 17.15
N LEU A 35 2.21 -4.53 17.40
CA LEU A 35 3.02 -3.76 16.46
C LEU A 35 4.40 -4.39 16.27
N ILE A 36 4.91 -4.33 15.05
CA ILE A 36 6.34 -4.53 14.78
C ILE A 36 6.96 -3.16 14.54
N VAL A 37 7.69 -2.67 15.51
CA VAL A 37 8.29 -1.33 15.48
C VAL A 37 9.71 -1.39 14.97
N VAL A 38 9.99 -0.66 13.88
CA VAL A 38 11.36 -0.42 13.43
C VAL A 38 11.97 0.61 14.37
N ALA A 39 12.95 0.20 15.14
CA ALA A 39 13.64 1.04 16.11
C ALA A 39 15.16 1.00 15.91
N ARG A 40 15.83 2.05 16.33
CA ARG A 40 17.29 2.12 16.31
C ARG A 40 17.83 1.62 17.64
N THR A 41 18.53 0.49 17.59
CA THR A 41 19.18 -0.13 18.76
C THR A 41 20.69 0.03 18.75
N GLY A 42 21.28 0.44 17.63
CA GLY A 42 22.72 0.60 17.45
C GLY A 42 23.10 1.90 16.74
N GLU A 43 24.32 1.93 16.23
CA GLU A 43 24.88 3.08 15.52
C GLU A 43 24.11 3.49 14.27
N ALA A 44 24.53 4.59 13.62
CA ALA A 44 23.94 5.05 12.38
C ALA A 44 24.07 4.00 11.25
N GLY A 45 23.08 4.01 10.33
CA GLY A 45 23.04 3.09 9.19
C GLY A 45 22.10 1.91 9.37
N SER A 46 22.06 1.04 8.40
CA SER A 46 21.10 -0.07 8.31
C SER A 46 21.31 -1.15 9.37
N ARG A 47 22.55 -1.38 9.80
CA ARG A 47 22.91 -2.36 10.85
C ARG A 47 22.52 -1.92 12.26
N GLY A 48 22.15 -0.66 12.47
CA GLY A 48 21.64 -0.17 13.75
C GLY A 48 20.13 -0.26 13.89
N LEU A 49 19.41 -0.91 12.97
CA LEU A 49 17.98 -1.06 13.01
C LEU A 49 17.56 -2.45 13.45
N SER A 50 16.62 -2.53 14.39
CA SER A 50 15.99 -3.77 14.85
C SER A 50 14.48 -3.69 14.68
N LEU A 51 13.83 -4.84 14.58
CA LEU A 51 12.38 -4.97 14.63
C LEU A 51 12.01 -5.41 16.04
N ILE A 52 11.14 -4.67 16.69
CA ILE A 52 10.69 -4.95 18.05
C ILE A 52 9.20 -5.22 18.02
N VAL A 53 8.80 -6.34 18.60
CA VAL A 53 7.41 -6.70 18.78
C VAL A 53 6.88 -5.95 20.02
N VAL A 54 5.79 -5.23 19.85
CA VAL A 54 5.19 -4.41 20.91
C VAL A 54 3.72 -4.76 21.03
N GLU A 55 3.34 -5.33 22.15
CA GLU A 55 1.94 -5.50 22.53
C GLU A 55 1.42 -4.17 23.08
N THR A 56 0.34 -3.64 22.52
CA THR A 56 -0.10 -2.26 22.79
C THR A 56 -1.19 -2.16 23.84
N GLU A 57 -1.78 -3.27 24.25
CA GLU A 57 -2.88 -3.28 25.21
C GLU A 57 -2.42 -2.85 26.60
N ASN A 58 -3.01 -1.78 27.12
CA ASN A 58 -2.68 -1.20 28.42
C ASN A 58 -1.18 -0.85 28.60
N LEU A 59 -0.44 -0.59 27.53
CA LEU A 59 0.99 -0.34 27.55
C LEU A 59 1.29 1.10 27.99
N PRO A 60 1.94 1.31 29.17
CA PRO A 60 2.29 2.64 29.63
C PRO A 60 3.21 3.38 28.64
N GLY A 61 2.89 4.65 28.37
CA GLY A 61 3.66 5.49 27.45
C GLY A 61 3.28 5.31 25.98
N PHE A 62 2.50 4.28 25.61
CA PHE A 62 1.95 4.13 24.28
C PHE A 62 0.61 4.87 24.16
N ARG A 63 0.43 5.56 23.06
CA ARG A 63 -0.81 6.28 22.77
C ARG A 63 -1.10 6.29 21.28
N VAL A 64 -2.32 5.95 20.91
CA VAL A 64 -2.85 6.23 19.58
C VAL A 64 -3.24 7.70 19.52
N GLY A 65 -2.78 8.39 18.49
CA GLY A 65 -3.10 9.79 18.25
C GLY A 65 -4.35 9.95 17.39
N ARG A 66 -4.28 10.85 16.44
CA ARG A 66 -5.42 11.15 15.56
C ARG A 66 -5.66 10.01 14.56
N LEU A 67 -6.92 9.65 14.40
CA LEU A 67 -7.39 8.88 13.25
C LEU A 67 -7.40 9.80 12.03
N LEU A 68 -6.72 9.39 10.97
CA LEU A 68 -6.55 10.19 9.77
C LEU A 68 -7.70 9.96 8.79
N ASP A 69 -8.33 11.04 8.36
CA ASP A 69 -9.33 11.00 7.29
C ASP A 69 -8.64 10.87 5.92
N LYS A 70 -9.08 9.91 5.10
CA LYS A 70 -8.45 9.55 3.83
C LYS A 70 -9.40 9.77 2.68
N ILE A 71 -8.86 10.06 1.51
CA ILE A 71 -9.64 10.19 0.27
C ILE A 71 -10.23 8.86 -0.21
N GLY A 72 -9.64 7.72 0.19
CA GLY A 72 -10.10 6.37 -0.15
C GLY A 72 -9.80 5.36 0.94
N LEU A 73 -10.19 4.09 0.75
CA LEU A 73 -10.00 3.00 1.73
C LEU A 73 -10.58 3.33 3.11
N HIS A 74 -11.80 3.89 3.16
CA HIS A 74 -12.41 4.33 4.41
C HIS A 74 -12.68 3.20 5.41
N ALA A 75 -12.80 1.96 4.96
CA ALA A 75 -13.00 0.79 5.82
C ALA A 75 -11.74 0.35 6.58
N SER A 76 -10.56 0.86 6.18
CA SER A 76 -9.30 0.62 6.87
C SER A 76 -8.92 1.86 7.67
N ASP A 77 -8.57 1.73 8.94
CA ASP A 77 -8.07 2.84 9.71
C ASP A 77 -6.62 3.21 9.33
N THR A 78 -6.25 4.44 9.60
CA THR A 78 -4.86 4.92 9.50
C THR A 78 -4.66 5.96 10.59
N ALA A 79 -3.67 5.77 11.46
CA ALA A 79 -3.52 6.58 12.66
C ALA A 79 -2.08 7.08 12.87
N GLU A 80 -1.95 8.04 13.78
CA GLU A 80 -0.69 8.46 14.36
C GLU A 80 -0.45 7.64 15.64
N LEU A 81 0.79 7.20 15.86
CA LEU A 81 1.19 6.46 17.06
C LEU A 81 2.30 7.22 17.77
N PHE A 82 2.24 7.26 19.09
CA PHE A 82 3.21 7.92 19.95
C PHE A 82 3.75 6.97 21.00
N PHE A 83 5.05 7.00 21.19
CA PHE A 83 5.80 6.24 22.18
C PHE A 83 6.54 7.24 23.06
N ASP A 84 6.27 7.23 24.35
CA ASP A 84 6.89 8.09 25.37
C ASP A 84 7.38 7.23 26.51
N GLY A 85 8.66 6.88 26.49
CA GLY A 85 9.27 6.00 27.47
C GLY A 85 8.67 4.59 27.52
N VAL A 86 8.16 4.08 26.39
CA VAL A 86 7.54 2.74 26.31
C VAL A 86 8.59 1.67 26.59
N ARG A 87 8.35 0.84 27.63
CA ARG A 87 9.24 -0.24 28.00
C ARG A 87 8.81 -1.57 27.40
N VAL A 88 9.75 -2.22 26.70
CA VAL A 88 9.53 -3.52 26.07
C VAL A 88 10.66 -4.47 26.45
N PRO A 89 10.37 -5.72 26.84
CA PRO A 89 11.38 -6.72 27.19
C PRO A 89 12.41 -6.95 26.06
N VAL A 90 13.65 -7.29 26.40
CA VAL A 90 14.73 -7.47 25.41
C VAL A 90 14.52 -8.69 24.50
N ASP A 91 13.76 -9.66 24.92
CA ASP A 91 13.39 -10.86 24.16
C ASP A 91 12.35 -10.59 23.06
N GLN A 92 11.77 -9.39 23.03
CA GLN A 92 10.83 -8.96 22.01
C GLN A 92 11.50 -8.46 20.71
N VAL A 93 12.84 -8.56 20.60
CA VAL A 93 13.53 -8.35 19.32
C VAL A 93 13.22 -9.50 18.37
N LEU A 94 12.66 -9.19 17.22
CA LEU A 94 12.29 -10.18 16.22
C LEU A 94 13.53 -10.93 15.70
N GLY A 95 13.56 -12.25 15.94
CA GLY A 95 14.70 -13.09 15.61
C GLY A 95 15.81 -13.08 16.66
N GLY A 96 15.63 -12.40 17.83
CA GLY A 96 16.53 -12.47 18.97
C GLY A 96 17.88 -11.77 18.83
N VAL A 97 18.15 -11.12 17.67
CA VAL A 97 19.43 -10.48 17.37
C VAL A 97 19.19 -9.04 16.91
N GLU A 98 19.83 -8.09 17.59
CA GLU A 98 19.81 -6.68 17.19
C GLU A 98 20.52 -6.43 15.85
N GLY A 99 20.12 -5.32 15.19
CA GLY A 99 20.76 -4.86 13.96
C GLY A 99 20.36 -5.61 12.69
N LEU A 100 19.48 -6.61 12.77
CA LEU A 100 19.00 -7.36 11.62
C LEU A 100 17.73 -6.79 10.99
N GLY A 101 17.10 -5.78 11.58
CA GLY A 101 15.79 -5.27 11.16
C GLY A 101 15.74 -4.82 9.70
N PHE A 102 16.77 -4.14 9.23
CA PHE A 102 16.82 -3.75 7.81
C PHE A 102 16.89 -4.97 6.88
N LYS A 103 17.72 -5.96 7.19
CA LYS A 103 17.82 -7.19 6.39
C LYS A 103 16.50 -7.96 6.37
N GLN A 104 15.83 -8.04 7.52
CA GLN A 104 14.52 -8.70 7.65
C GLN A 104 13.46 -8.00 6.78
N LEU A 105 13.39 -6.66 6.82
CA LEU A 105 12.48 -5.88 5.97
C LEU A 105 12.77 -6.07 4.49
N MET A 106 14.04 -5.95 4.09
CA MET A 106 14.43 -6.12 2.68
C MET A 106 14.10 -7.51 2.14
N GLY A 107 14.18 -8.54 2.97
CA GLY A 107 13.81 -9.91 2.61
C GLY A 107 12.31 -10.08 2.33
N GLN A 108 11.44 -9.27 2.95
CA GLN A 108 9.99 -9.33 2.76
C GLN A 108 9.48 -8.39 1.65
N LEU A 109 10.27 -7.39 1.25
CA LEU A 109 9.82 -6.39 0.27
C LEU A 109 9.32 -6.97 -1.06
N PRO A 110 9.94 -8.00 -1.67
CA PRO A 110 9.41 -8.58 -2.90
C PRO A 110 7.97 -9.09 -2.73
N TYR A 111 7.69 -9.78 -1.61
CA TYR A 111 6.34 -10.25 -1.28
C TYR A 111 5.38 -9.08 -1.07
N GLU A 112 5.75 -8.08 -0.28
CA GLU A 112 4.93 -6.88 -0.02
C GLU A 112 4.61 -6.12 -1.29
N ARG A 113 5.53 -6.01 -2.25
CA ARG A 113 5.27 -5.38 -3.54
C ARG A 113 4.25 -6.15 -4.38
N MET A 114 4.25 -7.47 -4.30
CA MET A 114 3.24 -8.29 -4.96
C MET A 114 1.85 -8.10 -4.35
N THR A 115 1.74 -7.83 -3.04
CA THR A 115 0.44 -7.50 -2.42
C THR A 115 -0.17 -6.18 -2.94
N ILE A 116 0.61 -5.37 -3.65
CA ILE A 116 0.14 -4.17 -4.36
C ILE A 116 -0.16 -4.48 -5.84
N ALA A 117 0.72 -5.21 -6.50
CA ALA A 117 0.59 -5.50 -7.94
C ALA A 117 -0.63 -6.41 -8.24
N VAL A 118 -0.89 -7.41 -7.39
CA VAL A 118 -2.02 -8.34 -7.57
C VAL A 118 -3.39 -7.64 -7.50
N PRO A 119 -3.70 -6.83 -6.47
CA PRO A 119 -4.92 -6.04 -6.44
C PRO A 119 -5.02 -5.04 -7.60
N ALA A 120 -3.91 -4.44 -8.04
CA ALA A 120 -3.91 -3.52 -9.17
C ALA A 120 -4.43 -4.21 -10.45
N ALA A 121 -3.97 -5.42 -10.75
CA ALA A 121 -4.47 -6.21 -11.87
C ALA A 121 -5.96 -6.53 -11.73
N ALA A 122 -6.42 -6.91 -10.53
CA ALA A 122 -7.83 -7.21 -10.30
C ALA A 122 -8.74 -5.97 -10.44
N ILE A 123 -8.26 -4.80 -10.00
CA ILE A 123 -8.99 -3.54 -10.15
C ILE A 123 -9.08 -3.12 -11.62
N ILE A 124 -8.02 -3.30 -12.40
CA ILE A 124 -8.03 -3.04 -13.85
C ILE A 124 -9.10 -3.89 -14.54
N ASP A 125 -9.11 -5.21 -14.28
CA ASP A 125 -10.11 -6.12 -14.85
C ASP A 125 -11.53 -5.69 -14.48
N ARG A 126 -11.76 -5.39 -13.20
CA ARG A 126 -13.08 -4.98 -12.72
C ARG A 126 -13.52 -3.61 -13.28
N ALA A 127 -12.62 -2.65 -13.41
CA ALA A 127 -12.91 -1.36 -14.02
C ALA A 127 -13.32 -1.53 -15.49
N LEU A 128 -12.63 -2.38 -16.23
CA LEU A 128 -12.97 -2.73 -17.62
C LEU A 128 -14.36 -3.36 -17.72
N GLU A 129 -14.66 -4.39 -16.91
CA GLU A 129 -15.98 -5.04 -16.88
C GLU A 129 -17.11 -4.03 -16.66
N LEU A 130 -17.03 -3.24 -15.57
CA LEU A 130 -18.03 -2.22 -15.23
C LEU A 130 -18.21 -1.20 -16.36
N THR A 131 -17.13 -0.82 -17.03
CA THR A 131 -17.18 0.18 -18.09
C THR A 131 -17.79 -0.39 -19.35
N VAL A 132 -17.49 -1.64 -19.71
CA VAL A 132 -18.13 -2.33 -20.84
C VAL A 132 -19.64 -2.48 -20.61
N GLU A 133 -20.07 -2.90 -19.41
CA GLU A 133 -21.49 -3.01 -19.04
C GLU A 133 -22.18 -1.64 -19.15
N TYR A 134 -21.61 -0.62 -18.51
CA TYR A 134 -22.18 0.73 -18.52
C TYR A 134 -22.28 1.31 -19.93
N THR A 135 -21.25 1.18 -20.77
CA THR A 135 -21.25 1.74 -22.12
C THR A 135 -22.24 1.05 -23.06
N LYS A 136 -22.59 -0.21 -22.82
CA LYS A 136 -23.64 -0.93 -23.56
C LYS A 136 -25.04 -0.48 -23.18
N GLU A 137 -25.26 -0.08 -21.94
CA GLU A 137 -26.56 0.37 -21.44
C GLU A 137 -26.79 1.86 -21.68
N ARG A 138 -25.75 2.68 -21.51
CA ARG A 138 -25.81 4.13 -21.64
C ARG A 138 -26.03 4.54 -23.09
N LYS A 139 -27.15 5.24 -23.36
CA LYS A 139 -27.47 5.78 -24.69
C LYS A 139 -27.14 7.27 -24.77
N ILE A 140 -26.50 7.65 -25.88
CA ILE A 140 -26.25 9.03 -26.28
C ILE A 140 -26.58 9.15 -27.79
N PHE A 141 -27.15 10.26 -28.20
CA PHE A 141 -27.54 10.50 -29.61
C PHE A 141 -28.36 9.34 -30.22
N GLY A 142 -29.18 8.66 -29.40
CA GLY A 142 -30.06 7.58 -29.86
C GLY A 142 -29.43 6.18 -29.94
N ALA A 143 -28.13 6.02 -29.66
CA ALA A 143 -27.40 4.75 -29.71
C ALA A 143 -26.63 4.49 -28.41
N PRO A 144 -26.31 3.21 -28.08
CA PRO A 144 -25.40 2.87 -26.97
C PRO A 144 -24.05 3.58 -27.13
N LEU A 145 -23.48 4.03 -26.00
CA LEU A 145 -22.15 4.65 -25.98
C LEU A 145 -21.08 3.70 -26.54
N PHE A 146 -21.26 2.41 -26.34
CA PHE A 146 -20.39 1.34 -26.88
C PHE A 146 -20.31 1.34 -28.42
N GLU A 147 -21.31 1.83 -29.14
CA GLU A 147 -21.30 1.89 -30.62
C GLU A 147 -20.44 3.02 -31.16
N MET A 148 -20.05 3.98 -30.32
CA MET A 148 -19.15 5.05 -30.73
C MET A 148 -17.73 4.50 -30.95
N GLN A 149 -17.16 4.82 -32.11
CA GLN A 149 -15.85 4.31 -32.51
C GLN A 149 -14.74 4.64 -31.49
N THR A 150 -14.74 5.86 -30.96
CA THR A 150 -13.80 6.30 -29.92
C THR A 150 -13.91 5.47 -28.66
N THR A 151 -15.12 5.13 -28.21
CA THR A 151 -15.36 4.27 -27.03
C THR A 151 -14.81 2.88 -27.26
N ARG A 152 -15.08 2.27 -28.43
CA ARG A 152 -14.57 0.93 -28.76
C ARG A 152 -13.05 0.88 -28.81
N HIS A 153 -12.41 1.89 -29.41
CA HIS A 153 -10.94 1.96 -29.47
C HIS A 153 -10.34 2.07 -28.05
N LYS A 154 -10.89 2.94 -27.21
CA LYS A 154 -10.45 3.07 -25.82
C LYS A 154 -10.62 1.76 -25.02
N LEU A 155 -11.77 1.12 -25.13
CA LEU A 155 -11.99 -0.17 -24.47
C LEU A 155 -11.04 -1.25 -24.97
N ALA A 156 -10.68 -1.25 -26.24
CA ALA A 156 -9.67 -2.19 -26.79
C ALA A 156 -8.27 -1.92 -26.24
N GLU A 157 -7.85 -0.65 -26.10
CA GLU A 157 -6.58 -0.26 -25.46
C GLU A 157 -6.56 -0.71 -23.98
N ILE A 158 -7.65 -0.46 -23.24
CA ILE A 158 -7.78 -0.85 -21.85
C ILE A 158 -7.75 -2.39 -21.71
N ALA A 159 -8.47 -3.11 -22.56
CA ALA A 159 -8.47 -4.58 -22.55
C ALA A 159 -7.08 -5.16 -22.85
N THR A 160 -6.33 -4.55 -23.77
CA THR A 160 -4.94 -4.92 -24.05
C THR A 160 -4.07 -4.69 -22.81
N THR A 161 -4.18 -3.52 -22.18
CA THR A 161 -3.45 -3.21 -20.94
C THR A 161 -3.79 -4.20 -19.81
N ALA A 162 -5.06 -4.51 -19.62
CA ALA A 162 -5.52 -5.50 -18.65
C ALA A 162 -4.88 -6.88 -18.87
N HIS A 163 -4.85 -7.32 -20.13
CA HIS A 163 -4.24 -8.60 -20.50
C HIS A 163 -2.73 -8.63 -20.22
N VAL A 164 -2.00 -7.59 -20.59
CA VAL A 164 -0.55 -7.48 -20.36
C VAL A 164 -0.25 -7.44 -18.87
N VAL A 165 -0.97 -6.60 -18.08
CA VAL A 165 -0.82 -6.54 -16.63
C VAL A 165 -1.07 -7.90 -15.99
N ARG A 166 -2.17 -8.56 -16.36
CA ARG A 166 -2.53 -9.87 -15.81
C ARG A 166 -1.47 -10.92 -16.13
N THR A 167 -0.94 -10.95 -17.35
CA THR A 167 0.12 -11.87 -17.76
C THR A 167 1.39 -11.65 -16.94
N PHE A 168 1.81 -10.41 -16.77
CA PHE A 168 3.00 -10.06 -15.98
C PHE A 168 2.84 -10.41 -14.50
N VAL A 169 1.70 -10.07 -13.90
CA VAL A 169 1.41 -10.41 -12.51
C VAL A 169 1.38 -11.92 -12.30
N ASN A 170 0.78 -12.68 -13.20
CA ASN A 170 0.73 -14.15 -13.11
C ASN A 170 2.14 -14.78 -13.20
N ASP A 171 3.03 -14.27 -14.09
CA ASP A 171 4.43 -14.68 -14.13
C ASP A 171 5.15 -14.41 -12.80
N CYS A 172 4.97 -13.21 -12.24
CA CYS A 172 5.55 -12.87 -10.94
C CYS A 172 5.00 -13.74 -9.80
N ILE A 173 3.70 -14.06 -9.80
CA ILE A 173 3.10 -14.98 -8.83
C ILE A 173 3.74 -16.37 -8.95
N GLN A 174 3.87 -16.89 -10.17
CA GLN A 174 4.50 -18.19 -10.38
C GLN A 174 5.94 -18.22 -9.88
N ARG A 175 6.73 -17.17 -10.19
CA ARG A 175 8.10 -17.03 -9.67
C ARG A 175 8.12 -16.94 -8.14
N LEU A 176 7.15 -16.25 -7.52
CA LEU A 176 7.04 -16.18 -6.06
C LEU A 176 6.78 -17.55 -5.45
N LEU A 177 5.85 -18.32 -6.01
CA LEU A 177 5.52 -19.69 -5.57
C LEU A 177 6.71 -20.66 -5.73
N ASP A 178 7.49 -20.49 -6.79
CA ASP A 178 8.70 -21.27 -7.05
C ASP A 178 9.91 -20.81 -6.20
N GLY A 179 9.78 -19.77 -5.38
CA GLY A 179 10.89 -19.17 -4.62
C GLY A 179 11.95 -18.48 -5.49
N LYS A 180 11.56 -18.07 -6.71
CA LYS A 180 12.46 -17.48 -7.73
C LYS A 180 12.16 -16.02 -8.05
N LEU A 181 11.23 -15.39 -7.34
CA LEU A 181 10.93 -13.98 -7.55
C LEU A 181 12.10 -13.13 -7.03
N ASP A 182 12.79 -12.45 -7.94
CA ASP A 182 13.81 -11.48 -7.58
C ASP A 182 13.20 -10.12 -7.20
N ALA A 183 14.00 -9.29 -6.53
CA ALA A 183 13.56 -7.98 -6.07
C ALA A 183 13.23 -7.04 -7.25
N GLU A 184 13.95 -7.14 -8.35
CA GLU A 184 13.79 -6.29 -9.52
C GLU A 184 12.45 -6.53 -10.20
N ALA A 185 12.08 -7.80 -10.44
CA ALA A 185 10.78 -8.16 -11.00
C ALA A 185 9.61 -7.69 -10.10
N ALA A 186 9.75 -7.83 -8.77
CA ALA A 186 8.76 -7.36 -7.83
C ALA A 186 8.62 -5.83 -7.84
N TYR A 187 9.74 -5.09 -8.02
CA TYR A 187 9.73 -3.63 -8.13
C TYR A 187 9.06 -3.17 -9.42
N MET A 188 9.40 -3.79 -10.54
CA MET A 188 8.74 -3.54 -11.82
C MET A 188 7.25 -3.81 -11.74
N ALA A 189 6.84 -4.93 -11.15
CA ALA A 189 5.44 -5.29 -10.98
C ALA A 189 4.67 -4.25 -10.15
N LYS A 190 5.19 -3.88 -8.97
CA LYS A 190 4.56 -2.85 -8.12
C LYS A 190 4.43 -1.53 -8.87
N TRP A 191 5.51 -1.03 -9.42
CA TRP A 191 5.53 0.27 -10.07
C TRP A 191 4.60 0.30 -11.28
N TRP A 192 4.83 -0.59 -12.25
CA TRP A 192 4.11 -0.52 -13.51
C TRP A 192 2.63 -0.86 -13.38
N CYS A 193 2.27 -1.89 -12.60
CA CYS A 193 0.87 -2.27 -12.43
C CYS A 193 0.06 -1.19 -11.70
N SER A 194 0.62 -0.52 -10.68
CA SER A 194 -0.07 0.58 -10.01
C SER A 194 -0.25 1.82 -10.90
N GLU A 195 0.73 2.15 -11.73
CA GLU A 195 0.62 3.21 -12.74
C GLU A 195 -0.47 2.89 -13.77
N GLN A 196 -0.47 1.65 -14.30
CA GLN A 196 -1.52 1.25 -15.25
C GLN A 196 -2.89 1.22 -14.60
N GLN A 197 -3.01 0.83 -13.34
CA GLN A 197 -4.27 0.88 -12.60
C GLN A 197 -4.86 2.29 -12.58
N CYS A 198 -4.09 3.29 -12.20
CA CYS A 198 -4.58 4.67 -12.16
C CYS A 198 -4.96 5.17 -13.55
N ARG A 199 -4.15 4.90 -14.56
CA ARG A 199 -4.44 5.29 -15.95
C ARG A 199 -5.74 4.64 -16.45
N VAL A 200 -5.89 3.34 -16.27
CA VAL A 200 -7.08 2.61 -16.72
C VAL A 200 -8.33 3.08 -15.99
N VAL A 201 -8.24 3.25 -14.66
CA VAL A 201 -9.38 3.71 -13.87
C VAL A 201 -9.81 5.12 -14.26
N ASP A 202 -8.85 6.02 -14.54
CA ASP A 202 -9.14 7.38 -15.03
C ASP A 202 -9.86 7.34 -16.39
N GLU A 203 -9.32 6.59 -17.35
CA GLU A 203 -9.93 6.42 -18.68
C GLU A 203 -11.33 5.80 -18.60
N CYS A 204 -11.54 4.81 -17.72
CA CYS A 204 -12.84 4.22 -17.45
C CYS A 204 -13.81 5.25 -16.85
N LEU A 205 -13.38 5.98 -15.83
CA LEU A 205 -14.18 7.00 -15.15
C LEU A 205 -14.70 8.06 -16.13
N GLN A 206 -13.88 8.50 -17.08
CA GLN A 206 -14.26 9.45 -18.11
C GLN A 206 -15.45 8.95 -18.95
N MET A 207 -15.56 7.64 -19.23
CA MET A 207 -16.66 7.06 -19.99
C MET A 207 -18.00 7.09 -19.22
N PHE A 208 -17.97 7.20 -17.90
CA PHE A 208 -19.18 7.39 -17.08
C PHE A 208 -19.69 8.84 -17.13
N GLY A 209 -18.91 9.81 -17.64
CA GLY A 209 -19.28 11.22 -17.65
C GLY A 209 -19.57 11.73 -16.23
N GLY A 210 -20.65 12.49 -16.06
CA GLY A 210 -21.02 13.02 -14.73
C GLY A 210 -21.25 11.95 -13.67
N TYR A 211 -21.70 10.76 -14.05
CA TYR A 211 -21.84 9.64 -13.11
C TYR A 211 -20.52 9.09 -12.59
N GLY A 212 -19.40 9.26 -13.32
CA GLY A 212 -18.08 8.94 -12.82
C GLY A 212 -17.64 9.77 -11.60
N TYR A 213 -18.26 10.93 -11.40
CA TYR A 213 -18.00 11.78 -10.23
C TYR A 213 -18.89 11.45 -9.02
N MET A 214 -19.86 10.56 -9.19
CA MET A 214 -20.80 10.17 -8.14
C MET A 214 -20.29 8.98 -7.33
N TYR A 215 -20.18 9.14 -6.02
CA TYR A 215 -19.60 8.14 -5.12
C TYR A 215 -20.38 6.81 -5.07
N GLU A 216 -21.64 6.80 -5.43
CA GLU A 216 -22.48 5.60 -5.57
C GLU A 216 -22.00 4.66 -6.69
N TYR A 217 -21.30 5.20 -7.69
CA TYR A 217 -20.71 4.39 -8.76
C TYR A 217 -19.36 3.81 -8.32
N PRO A 218 -19.15 2.48 -8.46
CA PRO A 218 -17.90 1.83 -8.03
C PRO A 218 -16.64 2.43 -8.65
N ILE A 219 -16.71 2.90 -9.89
CA ILE A 219 -15.57 3.49 -10.60
C ILE A 219 -15.01 4.73 -9.88
N ALA A 220 -15.86 5.56 -9.27
CA ALA A 220 -15.44 6.72 -8.49
C ALA A 220 -14.64 6.31 -7.25
N ARG A 221 -15.06 5.24 -6.57
CA ARG A 221 -14.32 4.69 -5.42
C ARG A 221 -13.00 4.04 -5.83
N MET A 222 -12.95 3.39 -6.99
CA MET A 222 -11.71 2.85 -7.55
C MET A 222 -10.69 3.95 -7.85
N TYR A 223 -11.15 5.09 -8.37
CA TYR A 223 -10.31 6.24 -8.65
C TYR A 223 -9.65 6.82 -7.39
N THR A 224 -10.39 7.00 -6.31
CA THR A 224 -9.81 7.50 -5.05
C THR A 224 -8.84 6.49 -4.41
N THR A 225 -9.07 5.21 -4.61
CA THR A 225 -8.26 4.15 -4.02
C THR A 225 -6.93 3.95 -4.76
N CYS A 226 -6.88 4.09 -6.08
CA CYS A 226 -5.65 3.83 -6.85
C CYS A 226 -4.53 4.84 -6.55
N LEU A 227 -4.87 6.06 -6.11
CA LEU A 227 -3.90 7.12 -5.82
C LEU A 227 -2.90 6.76 -4.71
N LEU A 228 -3.27 5.85 -3.78
CA LEU A 228 -2.42 5.49 -2.65
C LEU A 228 -1.07 4.89 -3.07
N TYR A 229 -1.05 4.09 -4.13
CA TYR A 229 0.11 3.29 -4.51
C TYR A 229 0.98 3.93 -5.59
N THR A 230 0.49 4.97 -6.26
CA THR A 230 1.22 5.71 -7.30
C THR A 230 1.92 6.96 -6.78
N SER A 231 1.58 7.43 -5.57
CA SER A 231 2.24 8.59 -4.97
C SER A 231 3.74 8.34 -4.85
N PRO A 232 4.60 9.26 -5.35
CA PRO A 232 6.03 9.16 -5.15
C PRO A 232 6.34 9.20 -3.65
N SER A 233 6.94 8.12 -3.16
CA SER A 233 7.38 8.00 -1.78
C SER A 233 8.89 8.26 -1.71
N PRO A 234 9.39 8.96 -0.68
CA PRO A 234 10.83 9.06 -0.43
C PRO A 234 11.53 7.70 -0.24
N ARG A 235 10.77 6.62 -0.14
CA ARG A 235 11.29 5.24 -0.06
C ARG A 235 11.51 4.60 -1.42
N ASP A 236 10.94 5.19 -2.48
CA ASP A 236 11.04 4.68 -3.86
C ASP A 236 12.11 5.44 -4.67
N SER A 237 12.86 6.36 -4.03
CA SER A 237 13.97 7.15 -4.56
C SER A 237 15.32 6.73 -3.95
#